data_f4b8edb5fd7bf637b6c48a73bf05b67e
#
_entry.id   f4b8edb5fd7bf637b6c48a73bf05b67e
#
_cell.length_a   1.000
_cell.length_b   1.000
_cell.length_c   1.000
_cell.angle_alpha   90.00
_cell.angle_beta   90.00
_cell.angle_gamma   90.00
#
_symmetry.space_group_name_H-M   'P 1'
#
loop_
_entity.id
_entity.type
_entity.pdbx_description
1 polymer ?
#
loop_
_entity_poly.entity_id
_entity_poly.type
_entity_poly.pdbx_seq_one_letter_code
_entity_poly.pdbx_strand_id
1 'polypeptide(L)'
;MASQYFAILTDYGTQAFAKALSSKQPLQLATFAVGDGNGQAVTPTENRTALVREKHRANVSAVTLDPRNNKQVIVELTIPEDVGGFYIREMGVFDNQNKLIAYANSPESYKPTEGSGSGKVQVLRMVLLVSSSNAV
;
A
#
# COMPACT_ATOMS: atom_id res chain seq x y z
N MET A 1 -5.95 -8.67 -14.05
CA MET A 1 -5.02 -7.56 -14.33
C MET A 1 -4.76 -6.79 -13.04
N ALA A 2 -3.50 -6.48 -12.75
CA ALA A 2 -3.15 -5.72 -11.56
C ALA A 2 -3.27 -4.23 -11.83
N SER A 3 -3.81 -3.50 -10.85
CA SER A 3 -3.89 -2.04 -10.91
C SER A 3 -2.70 -1.45 -10.18
N GLN A 4 -2.14 -0.38 -10.73
CA GLN A 4 -0.99 0.32 -10.15
C GLN A 4 -1.41 1.70 -9.66
N TYR A 5 -0.94 2.07 -8.47
CA TYR A 5 -1.24 3.34 -7.84
C TYR A 5 0.04 3.95 -7.29
N PHE A 6 0.25 5.23 -7.58
CA PHE A 6 1.42 5.94 -7.05
C PHE A 6 1.12 6.43 -5.65
N ALA A 7 2.05 6.17 -4.75
CA ALA A 7 1.92 6.52 -3.34
C ALA A 7 2.88 7.63 -2.97
N ILE A 8 2.48 8.44 -2.00
CA ILE A 8 3.40 9.36 -1.34
C ILE A 8 3.95 8.68 -0.08
N LEU A 9 5.20 9.01 0.26
CA LEU A 9 5.75 8.62 1.55
C LEU A 9 5.18 9.53 2.62
N THR A 10 4.82 8.95 3.77
CA THR A 10 4.46 9.74 4.93
C THR A 10 5.71 10.38 5.53
N ASP A 11 5.55 11.31 6.47
CA ASP A 11 6.69 11.89 7.18
C ASP A 11 7.52 10.79 7.86
N TYR A 12 6.84 9.84 8.52
CA TYR A 12 7.53 8.70 9.12
C TYR A 12 8.22 7.85 8.06
N GLY A 13 7.54 7.60 6.93
CA GLY A 13 8.11 6.79 5.84
C GLY A 13 9.36 7.39 5.26
N THR A 14 9.37 8.70 5.05
CA THR A 14 10.56 9.41 4.54
C THR A 14 11.73 9.25 5.51
N GLN A 15 11.50 9.41 6.80
CA GLN A 15 12.53 9.24 7.82
C GLN A 15 13.01 7.79 7.90
N ALA A 16 12.09 6.84 7.79
CA ALA A 16 12.42 5.42 7.85
C ALA A 16 13.29 5.00 6.67
N PHE A 17 12.99 5.48 5.47
CA PHE A 17 13.82 5.21 4.29
C PHE A 17 15.21 5.82 4.43
N ALA A 18 15.30 7.06 4.90
CA ALA A 18 16.59 7.71 5.11
C ALA A 18 17.43 6.95 6.14
N LYS A 19 16.80 6.50 7.23
CA LYS A 19 17.48 5.73 8.27
C LYS A 19 17.96 4.39 7.72
N ALA A 20 17.15 3.72 6.91
CA ALA A 20 17.52 2.44 6.32
C ALA A 20 18.75 2.58 5.41
N LEU A 21 18.81 3.65 4.61
CA LEU A 21 19.95 3.90 3.74
C LEU A 21 21.21 4.18 4.54
N SER A 22 21.13 5.02 5.58
CA SER A 22 22.31 5.41 6.37
C SER A 22 22.81 4.28 7.26
N SER A 23 21.91 3.46 7.81
CA SER A 23 22.29 2.36 8.69
C SER A 23 22.63 1.07 7.94
N LYS A 24 22.34 1.04 6.63
CA LYS A 24 22.48 -0.15 5.77
C LYS A 24 21.67 -1.34 6.28
N GLN A 25 20.58 -1.08 6.98
CA GLN A 25 19.62 -2.09 7.41
C GLN A 25 18.32 -1.91 6.63
N PRO A 26 17.84 -2.95 5.91
CA PRO A 26 16.66 -2.79 5.07
C PRO A 26 15.42 -2.43 5.88
N LEU A 27 14.61 -1.55 5.33
CA LEU A 27 13.30 -1.24 5.87
C LEU A 27 12.37 -2.42 5.57
N GLN A 28 11.66 -2.89 6.60
CA GLN A 28 10.74 -4.01 6.47
C GLN A 28 9.36 -3.50 6.10
N LEU A 29 8.94 -3.69 4.86
CA LEU A 29 7.57 -3.41 4.43
C LEU A 29 6.75 -4.66 4.73
N ALA A 30 5.90 -4.60 5.75
CA ALA A 30 5.30 -5.79 6.34
C ALA A 30 3.86 -6.03 5.91
N THR A 31 3.00 -5.02 6.04
CA THR A 31 1.56 -5.17 5.75
C THR A 31 1.07 -4.11 4.79
N PHE A 32 0.02 -4.46 4.06
CA PHE A 32 -0.65 -3.60 3.10
C PHE A 32 -2.13 -3.57 3.50
N ALA A 33 -2.71 -2.39 3.61
CA ALA A 33 -4.09 -2.23 3.99
C ALA A 33 -4.85 -1.43 2.94
N VAL A 34 -6.14 -1.70 2.84
CA VAL A 34 -7.06 -0.94 2.00
C VAL A 34 -8.21 -0.43 2.85
N GLY A 35 -8.79 0.68 2.45
CA GLY A 35 -9.89 1.28 3.17
C GLY A 35 -10.86 1.96 2.22
N ASP A 36 -12.02 2.34 2.76
CA ASP A 36 -13.09 2.93 1.98
C ASP A 36 -13.18 4.46 2.11
N GLY A 37 -12.25 5.08 2.84
CA GLY A 37 -12.24 6.54 2.99
C GLY A 37 -13.44 7.07 3.72
N ASN A 38 -14.15 6.23 4.48
CA ASN A 38 -15.40 6.59 5.16
C ASN A 38 -16.47 7.10 4.17
N GLY A 39 -16.53 6.46 2.99
CA GLY A 39 -17.53 6.78 1.98
C GLY A 39 -17.17 7.92 1.06
N GLN A 40 -15.97 8.46 1.15
CA GLN A 40 -15.54 9.62 0.38
C GLN A 40 -14.17 9.43 -0.22
N ALA A 41 -13.90 10.12 -1.32
CA ALA A 41 -12.57 10.18 -1.88
C ALA A 41 -11.61 10.83 -0.87
N VAL A 42 -10.37 10.35 -0.84
CA VAL A 42 -9.36 10.86 0.09
C VAL A 42 -8.26 11.59 -0.68
N THR A 43 -7.65 12.56 -0.02
CA THR A 43 -6.50 13.27 -0.55
C THR A 43 -5.27 12.83 0.25
N PRO A 44 -4.25 12.23 -0.38
CA PRO A 44 -3.05 11.85 0.33
C PRO A 44 -2.31 13.07 0.89
N THR A 45 -1.89 12.96 2.15
CA THR A 45 -1.07 13.97 2.80
C THR A 45 0.08 13.29 3.52
N GLU A 46 1.22 13.98 3.62
CA GLU A 46 2.43 13.40 4.18
C GLU A 46 2.36 13.18 5.70
N ASN A 47 1.51 13.92 6.38
CA ASN A 47 1.38 13.82 7.84
C ASN A 47 0.44 12.70 8.28
N ARG A 48 0.00 11.85 7.37
CA ARG A 48 -0.93 10.79 7.69
C ARG A 48 -0.24 9.67 8.46
N THR A 49 -0.95 9.10 9.44
CA THR A 49 -0.43 7.99 10.25
C THR A 49 -1.28 6.73 10.16
N ALA A 50 -2.44 6.82 9.53
CA ALA A 50 -3.39 5.70 9.40
C ALA A 50 -4.32 5.95 8.22
N LEU A 51 -5.02 4.91 7.76
CA LEU A 51 -6.09 5.08 6.79
C LEU A 51 -7.28 5.77 7.45
N VAL A 52 -8.12 6.39 6.63
CA VAL A 52 -9.35 7.03 7.14
C VAL A 52 -10.28 5.97 7.73
N ARG A 53 -10.52 4.89 6.97
CA ARG A 53 -11.27 3.75 7.50
C ARG A 53 -10.76 2.47 6.84
N GLU A 54 -9.93 1.73 7.57
CA GLU A 54 -9.35 0.49 7.08
C GLU A 54 -10.41 -0.60 7.05
N LYS A 55 -10.46 -1.33 5.93
CA LYS A 55 -11.42 -2.43 5.74
C LYS A 55 -10.75 -3.78 5.67
N HIS A 56 -9.50 -3.86 5.22
CA HIS A 56 -8.77 -5.12 5.12
C HIS A 56 -7.28 -4.85 5.23
N ARG A 57 -6.59 -5.74 5.89
CA ARG A 57 -5.13 -5.70 6.04
C ARG A 57 -4.57 -7.10 5.90
N ALA A 58 -3.48 -7.23 5.20
CA ALA A 58 -2.81 -8.51 5.04
C ALA A 58 -1.31 -8.28 4.89
N ASN A 59 -0.54 -9.36 5.02
CA ASN A 59 0.89 -9.29 4.74
C ASN A 59 1.10 -8.90 3.27
N VAL A 60 2.15 -8.13 3.03
CA VAL A 60 2.56 -7.79 1.67
C VAL A 60 2.80 -9.08 0.89
N SER A 61 2.18 -9.20 -0.29
CA SER A 61 2.32 -10.38 -1.13
C SER A 61 3.67 -10.44 -1.82
N ALA A 62 4.17 -9.28 -2.24
CA ALA A 62 5.47 -9.18 -2.91
C ALA A 62 6.00 -7.77 -2.81
N VAL A 63 7.32 -7.65 -2.80
CA VAL A 63 8.03 -6.38 -2.96
C VAL A 63 8.94 -6.56 -4.16
N THR A 64 8.75 -5.74 -5.18
CA THR A 64 9.49 -5.84 -6.43
C THR A 64 10.32 -4.59 -6.65
N LEU A 65 11.60 -4.79 -6.93
CA LEU A 65 12.51 -3.70 -7.29
C LEU A 65 12.64 -3.67 -8.80
N ASP A 66 12.54 -2.47 -9.38
CA ASP A 66 12.74 -2.31 -10.82
C ASP A 66 14.25 -2.23 -11.10
N PRO A 67 14.84 -3.22 -11.82
CA PRO A 67 16.27 -3.21 -12.08
C PRO A 67 16.72 -2.05 -12.99
N ARG A 68 15.78 -1.42 -13.69
CA ARG A 68 16.07 -0.29 -14.57
C ARG A 68 15.81 1.06 -13.91
N ASN A 69 15.20 1.07 -12.75
CA ASN A 69 14.86 2.30 -12.03
C ASN A 69 14.94 2.07 -10.53
N ASN A 70 16.09 2.38 -9.96
CA ASN A 70 16.31 2.19 -8.52
C ASN A 70 15.59 3.23 -7.65
N LYS A 71 14.73 4.05 -8.24
CA LYS A 71 13.92 5.03 -7.51
C LYS A 71 12.48 4.60 -7.36
N GLN A 72 12.16 3.36 -7.74
CA GLN A 72 10.83 2.81 -7.58
C GLN A 72 10.87 1.49 -6.83
N VAL A 73 9.94 1.34 -5.89
CA VAL A 73 9.67 0.08 -5.21
C VAL A 73 8.20 -0.23 -5.40
N ILE A 74 7.88 -1.43 -5.84
CA ILE A 74 6.51 -1.85 -6.07
C ILE A 74 6.11 -2.83 -4.98
N VAL A 75 5.04 -2.51 -4.25
CA VAL A 75 4.51 -3.33 -3.18
C VAL A 75 3.16 -3.89 -3.62
N GLU A 76 2.99 -5.20 -3.48
CA GLU A 76 1.81 -5.88 -4.00
C GLU A 76 0.98 -6.47 -2.87
N LEU A 77 -0.35 -6.30 -2.98
CA LEU A 77 -1.33 -6.96 -2.14
C LEU A 77 -2.27 -7.78 -3.01
N THR A 78 -2.51 -9.03 -2.61
CA THR A 78 -3.54 -9.88 -3.21
C THR A 78 -4.71 -9.99 -2.25
N ILE A 79 -5.91 -9.58 -2.70
CA ILE A 79 -7.13 -9.71 -1.93
C ILE A 79 -7.87 -10.93 -2.45
N PRO A 80 -8.06 -11.98 -1.61
CA PRO A 80 -8.68 -13.21 -2.08
C PRO A 80 -10.18 -13.06 -2.34
N GLU A 81 -10.77 -14.08 -2.94
CA GLU A 81 -12.17 -14.07 -3.36
C GLU A 81 -13.14 -13.90 -2.21
N ASP A 82 -12.81 -14.46 -1.03
CA ASP A 82 -13.70 -14.45 0.13
C ASP A 82 -13.63 -13.15 0.94
N VAL A 83 -12.75 -12.24 0.56
CA VAL A 83 -12.62 -10.92 1.21
C VAL A 83 -13.20 -9.85 0.30
N GLY A 84 -14.13 -9.08 0.83
CA GLY A 84 -14.75 -8.02 0.05
C GLY A 84 -16.01 -7.50 0.72
N GLY A 85 -16.92 -6.99 -0.10
CA GLY A 85 -18.13 -6.34 0.39
C GLY A 85 -17.89 -4.89 0.77
N PHE A 86 -16.84 -4.27 0.21
CA PHE A 86 -16.49 -2.88 0.51
C PHE A 86 -15.91 -2.19 -0.71
N TYR A 87 -15.93 -0.88 -0.69
CA TYR A 87 -15.28 -0.06 -1.69
C TYR A 87 -13.83 0.21 -1.27
N ILE A 88 -12.95 0.28 -2.26
CA ILE A 88 -11.55 0.65 -2.04
C ILE A 88 -11.36 2.08 -2.55
N ARG A 89 -10.94 2.99 -1.66
CA ARG A 89 -10.68 4.39 -1.98
C ARG A 89 -9.33 4.86 -1.48
N GLU A 90 -8.67 4.04 -0.65
CA GLU A 90 -7.38 4.38 -0.06
C GLU A 90 -6.56 3.12 0.18
N MET A 91 -5.25 3.28 0.21
CA MET A 91 -4.30 2.20 0.46
C MET A 91 -3.14 2.69 1.31
N GLY A 92 -2.59 1.79 2.10
CA GLY A 92 -1.42 2.10 2.89
C GLY A 92 -0.50 0.90 3.08
N VAL A 93 0.79 1.17 3.19
CA VAL A 93 1.82 0.17 3.47
C VAL A 93 2.43 0.50 4.82
N PHE A 94 2.58 -0.51 5.67
CA PHE A 94 3.06 -0.38 7.04
C PHE A 94 4.34 -1.19 7.21
N ASP A 95 5.21 -0.74 8.11
CA ASP A 95 6.42 -1.47 8.44
C ASP A 95 6.13 -2.54 9.52
N ASN A 96 7.19 -3.22 9.99
CA ASN A 96 7.05 -4.27 10.99
C ASN A 96 6.75 -3.73 12.40
N GLN A 97 6.73 -2.41 12.57
CA GLN A 97 6.30 -1.76 13.79
C GLN A 97 4.89 -1.20 13.67
N ASN A 98 4.18 -1.55 12.59
CA ASN A 98 2.81 -1.14 12.30
C ASN A 98 2.68 0.38 12.13
N LYS A 99 3.66 1.01 11.53
CA LYS A 99 3.65 2.44 11.25
C LYS A 99 3.50 2.68 9.75
N LEU A 100 2.66 3.64 9.39
CA LEU A 100 2.35 3.91 7.98
C LEU A 100 3.55 4.53 7.28
N ILE A 101 4.04 3.83 6.26
CA ILE A 101 5.19 4.24 5.46
C ILE A 101 4.76 5.05 4.23
N ALA A 102 3.70 4.60 3.56
CA ALA A 102 3.25 5.20 2.32
C ALA A 102 1.73 5.12 2.23
N TYR A 103 1.15 6.07 1.53
CA TYR A 103 -0.30 6.19 1.42
C TYR A 103 -0.67 6.60 0.00
N ALA A 104 -1.71 5.97 -0.53
CA ALA A 104 -2.22 6.29 -1.86
C ALA A 104 -3.74 6.36 -1.82
N ASN A 105 -4.31 7.22 -2.66
CA ASN A 105 -5.73 7.17 -2.95
C ASN A 105 -5.94 6.34 -4.23
N SER A 106 -7.16 5.87 -4.43
CA SER A 106 -7.53 5.20 -5.67
C SER A 106 -8.89 5.68 -6.12
N PRO A 107 -9.18 5.62 -7.42
CA PRO A 107 -10.55 5.75 -7.88
C PRO A 107 -11.42 4.70 -7.18
N GLU A 108 -12.66 5.08 -6.89
CA GLU A 108 -13.59 4.19 -6.21
C GLU A 108 -13.73 2.88 -6.98
N SER A 109 -13.52 1.75 -6.31
CA SER A 109 -13.75 0.44 -6.90
C SER A 109 -14.34 -0.48 -5.85
N TYR A 110 -15.31 -1.30 -6.23
CA TYR A 110 -15.96 -2.22 -5.32
C TYR A 110 -15.29 -3.58 -5.38
N LYS A 111 -14.94 -4.15 -4.22
CA LYS A 111 -14.41 -5.51 -4.13
C LYS A 111 -15.54 -6.44 -3.73
N PRO A 112 -16.07 -7.25 -4.66
CA PRO A 112 -17.13 -8.21 -4.30
C PRO A 112 -16.58 -9.38 -3.51
N THR A 113 -17.47 -10.11 -2.84
CA THR A 113 -17.15 -11.37 -2.20
C THR A 113 -17.66 -12.51 -3.07
N GLU A 114 -17.15 -13.73 -2.84
CA GLU A 114 -17.68 -14.90 -3.56
C GLU A 114 -19.14 -15.17 -3.23
N GLY A 115 -19.58 -14.80 -2.03
CA GLY A 115 -20.97 -14.95 -1.62
C GLY A 115 -21.95 -14.10 -2.41
N SER A 116 -21.48 -13.08 -3.11
CA SER A 116 -22.33 -12.26 -3.96
C SER A 116 -22.48 -12.82 -5.39
N GLY A 117 -21.85 -13.96 -5.67
CA GLY A 117 -21.86 -14.57 -6.98
C GLY A 117 -20.88 -13.95 -7.98
N SER A 118 -20.14 -12.94 -7.56
CA SER A 118 -19.19 -12.25 -8.43
C SER A 118 -17.84 -12.03 -7.73
N GLY A 119 -17.52 -12.86 -6.75
CA GLY A 119 -16.26 -12.80 -6.06
C GLY A 119 -15.08 -13.04 -7.00
N LYS A 120 -13.99 -12.34 -6.78
CA LYS A 120 -12.78 -12.49 -7.58
C LYS A 120 -11.57 -12.08 -6.77
N VAL A 121 -10.42 -12.60 -7.18
CA VAL A 121 -9.14 -12.17 -6.64
C VAL A 121 -8.80 -10.81 -7.23
N GLN A 122 -8.35 -9.89 -6.41
CA GLN A 122 -7.91 -8.58 -6.85
C GLN A 122 -6.47 -8.34 -6.42
N VAL A 123 -5.64 -7.92 -7.35
CA VAL A 123 -4.24 -7.62 -7.09
C VAL A 123 -4.04 -6.12 -7.22
N LEU A 124 -3.48 -5.53 -6.18
CA LEU A 124 -3.18 -4.09 -6.14
C LEU A 124 -1.67 -3.91 -6.03
N ARG A 125 -1.13 -2.97 -6.79
CA ARG A 125 0.29 -2.62 -6.74
C ARG A 125 0.44 -1.16 -6.40
N MET A 126 1.17 -0.90 -5.33
CA MET A 126 1.49 0.45 -4.91
C MET A 126 2.92 0.75 -5.33
N VAL A 127 3.10 1.81 -6.11
CA VAL A 127 4.42 2.25 -6.58
C VAL A 127 4.91 3.35 -5.64
N LEU A 128 6.00 3.06 -4.94
CA LEU A 128 6.64 4.02 -4.05
C LEU A 128 7.81 4.66 -4.78
N LEU A 129 7.79 5.98 -4.87
CA LEU A 129 8.92 6.73 -5.42
C LEU A 129 9.86 7.07 -4.28
N VAL A 130 11.08 6.54 -4.36
CA VAL A 130 12.06 6.63 -3.27
C VAL A 130 13.38 7.20 -3.83
N SER A 131 14.26 7.64 -2.92
CA SER A 131 15.58 8.13 -3.34
C SER A 131 16.46 6.99 -3.83
N SER A 132 16.31 5.79 -3.28
CA SER A 132 17.02 4.59 -3.73
C SER A 132 16.30 3.35 -3.22
N SER A 133 16.17 2.33 -4.09
CA SER A 133 15.59 1.04 -3.72
C SER A 133 16.51 0.23 -2.80
N ASN A 134 17.75 0.67 -2.59
CA ASN A 134 18.68 0.01 -1.69
C ASN A 134 18.24 0.09 -0.22
N ALA A 135 17.24 0.91 0.10
CA ALA A 135 16.69 1.01 1.45
C ALA A 135 15.80 -0.18 1.81
N VAL A 136 15.41 -0.99 0.83
CA VAL A 136 14.41 -2.06 1.02
C VAL A 136 15.02 -3.43 0.84
#